data_af09ae658b6c88a0af386a48d6abb57a
#
_entry.id   af09ae658b6c88a0af386a48d6abb57a
#
_cell.length_a   1.000
_cell.length_b   1.000
_cell.length_c   1.000
_cell.angle_alpha   90.00
_cell.angle_beta   90.00
_cell.angle_gamma   90.00
#
_symmetry.space_group_name_H-M   'P 1'
#
loop_
_entity.id
_entity.type
_entity.pdbx_description
1 polymer ?
#
loop_
_entity_poly.entity_id
_entity_poly.type
_entity_poly.pdbx_seq_one_letter_code
_entity_poly.pdbx_strand_id
1 'polypeptide(L)'
;MSKLSQCNKCVIGTGIHCEYYQSYSSNKCPHFYEKVDNEINVKLIIQLCLLGGTLVCVFWGGGRFLLIYIALVALVVCSIYGIIEHYKSHKYKYCEMRNLILEILKQIGCQPEIDKENESHVNFLYQGENFFISIENECLITFYETWWGSLDLNNPKIDNLKEAINLTNIGNIPKVLYTTDTEEQKLGIHSMYRVFLKKGMPALPDMFKAILNDFFQIQKEVKGRFAALNDEKKERNRKERVKVKGFVSL
;
A
#
# COMPACT_ATOMS: atom_id res chain seq x y z
N MET A 1 -13.08 18.38 11.78
CA MET A 1 -12.26 17.16 11.90
C MET A 1 -10.86 17.48 11.38
N SER A 2 -9.82 17.06 12.06
CA SER A 2 -8.45 17.25 11.59
C SER A 2 -8.18 16.31 10.39
N LYS A 3 -7.21 16.65 9.52
CA LYS A 3 -6.79 15.84 8.38
C LYS A 3 -6.44 14.40 8.79
N LEU A 4 -5.75 14.25 9.91
CA LEU A 4 -5.38 12.93 10.45
C LEU A 4 -6.60 12.08 10.83
N SER A 5 -7.63 12.67 11.43
CA SER A 5 -8.85 11.94 11.81
C SER A 5 -9.68 11.51 10.60
N GLN A 6 -9.57 12.20 9.46
CA GLN A 6 -10.17 11.79 8.20
C GLN A 6 -9.43 10.62 7.58
N CYS A 7 -8.07 10.66 7.56
CA CYS A 7 -7.27 9.59 7.00
C CYS A 7 -7.48 8.26 7.74
N ASN A 8 -7.65 8.26 9.05
CA ASN A 8 -7.91 7.04 9.84
C ASN A 8 -9.25 6.38 9.51
N LYS A 9 -10.18 7.10 8.85
CA LYS A 9 -11.48 6.58 8.39
C LYS A 9 -11.53 6.30 6.89
N CYS A 10 -10.44 6.56 6.17
CA CYS A 10 -10.39 6.42 4.72
C CYS A 10 -10.16 4.96 4.30
N VAL A 11 -10.86 4.47 3.26
CA VAL A 11 -10.65 3.13 2.68
C VAL A 11 -9.39 3.01 1.84
N ILE A 12 -8.83 4.15 1.35
CA ILE A 12 -7.64 4.17 0.47
C ILE A 12 -6.35 4.01 1.28
N GLY A 13 -6.32 4.50 2.52
CA GLY A 13 -5.14 4.41 3.38
C GLY A 13 -5.32 5.17 4.68
N THR A 14 -4.45 4.94 5.63
CA THR A 14 -4.50 5.55 6.96
C THR A 14 -3.29 6.44 7.19
N GLY A 15 -3.53 7.70 7.55
CA GLY A 15 -2.49 8.63 8.02
C GLY A 15 -1.34 8.83 7.01
N ILE A 16 -0.11 8.70 7.49
CA ILE A 16 1.13 8.91 6.72
C ILE A 16 1.37 7.92 5.57
N HIS A 17 0.66 6.80 5.55
CA HIS A 17 0.78 5.79 4.49
C HIS A 17 -0.19 6.05 3.31
N CYS A 18 -1.00 7.10 3.37
CA CYS A 18 -1.89 7.48 2.27
C CYS A 18 -1.09 8.27 1.21
N GLU A 19 -1.04 7.78 -0.04
CA GLU A 19 -0.38 8.49 -1.14
C GLU A 19 -0.85 9.95 -1.29
N TYR A 20 -2.11 10.22 -0.93
CA TYR A 20 -2.73 11.54 -1.05
C TYR A 20 -2.55 12.40 0.20
N TYR A 21 -2.14 11.84 1.33
CA TYR A 21 -1.94 12.59 2.57
C TYR A 21 -0.83 13.64 2.43
N GLN A 22 0.26 13.27 1.77
CA GLN A 22 1.46 14.10 1.62
C GLN A 22 1.33 15.13 0.49
N SER A 23 0.47 14.88 -0.52
CA SER A 23 0.33 15.74 -1.69
C SER A 23 -0.63 16.92 -1.54
N TYR A 24 -1.44 16.96 -0.46
CA TYR A 24 -2.45 17.98 -0.27
C TYR A 24 -2.28 18.77 1.03
N SER A 25 -2.06 20.08 0.89
CA SER A 25 -1.99 21.03 2.02
C SER A 25 -3.36 21.41 2.60
N SER A 26 -4.47 20.98 1.97
CA SER A 26 -5.82 21.33 2.42
C SER A 26 -6.28 20.44 3.59
N ASN A 27 -7.11 21.01 4.47
CA ASN A 27 -7.70 20.29 5.62
C ASN A 27 -8.71 19.20 5.22
N LYS A 28 -8.97 19.00 3.92
CA LYS A 28 -9.86 17.96 3.40
C LYS A 28 -9.14 17.19 2.28
N CYS A 29 -9.04 15.87 2.43
CA CYS A 29 -8.55 15.00 1.39
C CYS A 29 -9.63 14.87 0.30
N PRO A 30 -9.34 15.19 -0.99
CA PRO A 30 -10.31 15.07 -2.07
C PRO A 30 -10.66 13.61 -2.40
N HIS A 31 -9.83 12.66 -1.96
CA HIS A 31 -10.03 11.21 -2.14
C HIS A 31 -10.49 10.53 -0.86
N PHE A 32 -11.07 11.31 0.07
CA PHE A 32 -11.62 10.75 1.30
C PHE A 32 -12.85 9.91 1.00
N TYR A 33 -12.70 8.60 1.15
CA TYR A 33 -13.80 7.65 1.19
C TYR A 33 -13.95 7.16 2.62
N GLU A 34 -15.02 7.56 3.27
CA GLU A 34 -15.32 7.09 4.62
C GLU A 34 -15.48 5.56 4.59
N LYS A 35 -14.71 4.86 5.42
CA LYS A 35 -15.03 3.48 5.76
C LYS A 35 -16.42 3.51 6.35
N VAL A 36 -17.41 3.22 5.55
CA VAL A 36 -18.71 2.87 6.05
C VAL A 36 -18.49 1.54 6.76
N ASP A 37 -18.48 1.55 8.08
CA ASP A 37 -18.63 0.33 8.88
C ASP A 37 -20.03 -0.20 8.57
N ASN A 38 -20.14 -0.83 7.41
CA ASN A 38 -21.30 -1.59 7.00
C ASN A 38 -21.34 -2.89 7.83
N GLU A 39 -21.49 -2.79 9.14
CA GLU A 39 -22.38 -3.71 9.80
C GLU A 39 -23.79 -3.42 9.22
N ILE A 40 -23.97 -3.87 7.98
CA ILE A 40 -25.31 -3.93 7.40
C ILE A 40 -26.13 -4.65 8.46
N ASN A 41 -27.00 -3.89 9.12
CA ASN A 41 -27.82 -4.46 10.15
C ASN A 41 -28.84 -5.36 9.43
N VAL A 42 -28.38 -6.58 9.10
CA VAL A 42 -29.13 -7.60 8.35
C VAL A 42 -30.49 -7.81 8.99
N LYS A 43 -30.59 -7.71 10.34
CA LYS A 43 -31.83 -7.74 11.08
C LYS A 43 -32.77 -6.60 10.67
N LEU A 44 -32.24 -5.39 10.50
CA LEU A 44 -33.04 -4.23 10.08
C LEU A 44 -33.59 -4.40 8.66
N ILE A 45 -32.76 -4.90 7.74
CA ILE A 45 -33.18 -5.14 6.35
C ILE A 45 -34.26 -6.23 6.31
N ILE A 46 -34.06 -7.33 7.02
CA ILE A 46 -35.09 -8.39 7.13
C ILE A 46 -36.37 -7.85 7.73
N GLN A 47 -36.29 -7.05 8.78
CA GLN A 47 -37.49 -6.43 9.39
C GLN A 47 -38.20 -5.47 8.43
N LEU A 48 -37.48 -4.66 7.67
CA LEU A 48 -38.04 -3.75 6.66
C LEU A 48 -38.70 -4.53 5.50
N CYS A 49 -38.08 -5.62 5.04
CA CYS A 49 -38.68 -6.48 4.04
C CYS A 49 -39.95 -7.18 4.53
N LEU A 50 -39.95 -7.68 5.77
CA LEU A 50 -41.15 -8.30 6.38
C LEU A 50 -42.28 -7.31 6.58
N LEU A 51 -42.00 -6.08 7.09
CA LEU A 51 -42.99 -5.04 7.27
C LEU A 51 -43.57 -4.54 5.95
N GLY A 52 -42.74 -4.30 4.94
CA GLY A 52 -43.17 -3.89 3.59
C GLY A 52 -44.13 -4.90 2.97
N GLY A 53 -43.82 -6.17 3.11
CA GLY A 53 -44.62 -7.22 2.52
C GLY A 53 -45.96 -7.50 3.26
N THR A 54 -45.96 -7.40 4.56
CA THR A 54 -47.23 -7.49 5.30
C THR A 54 -48.19 -6.38 4.90
N LEU A 55 -47.69 -5.15 4.68
CA LEU A 55 -48.49 -4.03 4.18
C LEU A 55 -49.05 -4.30 2.78
N VAL A 56 -48.26 -4.81 1.86
CA VAL A 56 -48.72 -5.14 0.49
C VAL A 56 -49.77 -6.25 0.52
N CYS A 57 -49.58 -7.29 1.32
CA CYS A 57 -50.57 -8.38 1.47
C CYS A 57 -51.90 -7.95 2.06
N VAL A 58 -51.89 -7.01 3.01
CA VAL A 58 -53.11 -6.45 3.65
C VAL A 58 -53.90 -5.58 2.69
N PHE A 59 -53.23 -4.80 1.85
CA PHE A 59 -53.89 -3.86 0.93
C PHE A 59 -54.39 -4.49 -0.38
N TRP A 60 -53.78 -5.59 -0.87
CA TRP A 60 -54.08 -6.15 -2.20
C TRP A 60 -54.64 -7.58 -2.22
N GLY A 61 -55.06 -8.13 -1.11
CA GLY A 61 -56.02 -9.22 -0.92
C GLY A 61 -56.05 -10.39 -1.91
N GLY A 62 -54.95 -10.98 -2.29
CA GLY A 62 -54.99 -12.16 -3.16
C GLY A 62 -53.83 -13.14 -2.90
N GLY A 63 -54.15 -14.39 -2.61
CA GLY A 63 -53.17 -15.43 -2.27
C GLY A 63 -52.04 -15.68 -3.31
N ARG A 64 -52.22 -15.25 -4.57
CA ARG A 64 -51.17 -15.33 -5.61
C ARG A 64 -50.04 -14.35 -5.38
N PHE A 65 -50.33 -13.15 -4.85
CA PHE A 65 -49.31 -12.15 -4.51
C PHE A 65 -48.46 -12.56 -3.33
N LEU A 66 -49.04 -13.30 -2.37
CA LEU A 66 -48.30 -13.82 -1.22
C LEU A 66 -47.17 -14.76 -1.62
N LEU A 67 -47.38 -15.64 -2.59
CA LEU A 67 -46.32 -16.55 -3.08
C LEU A 67 -45.18 -15.80 -3.78
N ILE A 68 -45.50 -14.80 -4.61
CA ILE A 68 -44.51 -13.95 -5.28
C ILE A 68 -43.69 -13.18 -4.23
N TYR A 69 -44.36 -12.64 -3.22
CA TYR A 69 -43.68 -11.94 -2.15
C TYR A 69 -42.72 -12.82 -1.35
N ILE A 70 -43.17 -14.04 -0.96
CA ILE A 70 -42.31 -15.01 -0.26
C ILE A 70 -41.09 -15.35 -1.10
N ALA A 71 -41.25 -15.56 -2.43
CA ALA A 71 -40.14 -15.84 -3.34
C ALA A 71 -39.14 -14.67 -3.41
N LEU A 72 -39.63 -13.43 -3.48
CA LEU A 72 -38.76 -12.24 -3.49
C LEU A 72 -38.00 -12.07 -2.16
N VAL A 73 -38.64 -12.26 -1.03
CA VAL A 73 -37.98 -12.21 0.29
C VAL A 73 -36.92 -13.31 0.39
N ALA A 74 -37.22 -14.54 -0.08
CA ALA A 74 -36.25 -15.62 -0.08
C ALA A 74 -35.03 -15.28 -0.95
N LEU A 75 -35.21 -14.69 -2.15
CA LEU A 75 -34.11 -14.25 -3.00
C LEU A 75 -33.22 -13.19 -2.34
N VAL A 76 -33.84 -12.21 -1.68
CA VAL A 76 -33.12 -11.16 -0.94
C VAL A 76 -32.30 -11.76 0.20
N VAL A 77 -32.91 -12.65 0.99
CA VAL A 77 -32.23 -13.33 2.11
C VAL A 77 -31.08 -14.19 1.62
N CYS A 78 -31.26 -14.95 0.54
CA CYS A 78 -30.20 -15.76 -0.06
C CYS A 78 -29.05 -14.88 -0.59
N SER A 79 -29.36 -13.75 -1.21
CA SER A 79 -28.35 -12.79 -1.70
C SER A 79 -27.54 -12.19 -0.55
N ILE A 80 -28.19 -11.78 0.53
CA ILE A 80 -27.53 -11.24 1.74
C ILE A 80 -26.64 -12.33 2.37
N TYR A 81 -27.16 -13.57 2.48
CA TYR A 81 -26.39 -14.69 3.01
C TYR A 81 -25.13 -14.96 2.16
N GLY A 82 -25.28 -14.97 0.83
CA GLY A 82 -24.15 -15.12 -0.09
C GLY A 82 -23.08 -14.02 0.09
N ILE A 83 -23.51 -12.77 0.27
CA ILE A 83 -22.59 -11.64 0.54
C ILE A 83 -21.85 -11.85 1.86
N ILE A 84 -22.55 -12.25 2.91
CA ILE A 84 -21.95 -12.49 4.24
C ILE A 84 -20.94 -13.64 4.18
N GLU A 85 -21.27 -14.74 3.53
CA GLU A 85 -20.39 -15.89 3.37
C GLU A 85 -19.14 -15.52 2.53
N HIS A 86 -19.32 -14.75 1.46
CA HIS A 86 -18.21 -14.23 0.66
C HIS A 86 -17.29 -13.35 1.51
N TYR A 87 -17.85 -12.43 2.30
CA TYR A 87 -17.07 -11.56 3.18
C TYR A 87 -16.32 -12.34 4.26
N LYS A 88 -16.97 -13.32 4.89
CA LYS A 88 -16.31 -14.20 5.89
C LYS A 88 -15.17 -15.00 5.26
N SER A 89 -15.39 -15.57 4.08
CA SER A 89 -14.37 -16.31 3.34
C SER A 89 -13.15 -15.44 3.04
N HIS A 90 -13.37 -14.22 2.56
CA HIS A 90 -12.30 -13.25 2.29
C HIS A 90 -11.52 -12.89 3.57
N LYS A 91 -12.22 -12.59 4.65
CA LYS A 91 -11.59 -12.27 5.94
C LYS A 91 -10.78 -13.45 6.48
N TYR A 92 -11.29 -14.69 6.34
CA TYR A 92 -10.59 -15.90 6.78
C TYR A 92 -9.28 -16.11 6.02
N LYS A 93 -9.31 -16.05 4.70
CA LYS A 93 -8.12 -16.21 3.84
C LYS A 93 -7.08 -15.12 4.10
N TYR A 94 -7.53 -13.91 4.34
CA TYR A 94 -6.69 -12.80 4.73
C TYR A 94 -5.94 -13.06 6.03
N CYS A 95 -6.65 -13.54 7.07
CA CYS A 95 -6.04 -13.92 8.34
C CYS A 95 -5.05 -15.09 8.18
N GLU A 96 -5.33 -16.06 7.31
CA GLU A 96 -4.43 -17.17 7.01
C GLU A 96 -3.13 -16.68 6.36
N MET A 97 -3.21 -15.75 5.40
CA MET A 97 -2.03 -15.14 4.76
C MET A 97 -1.19 -14.37 5.78
N ARG A 98 -1.83 -13.55 6.63
CA ARG A 98 -1.14 -12.82 7.69
C ARG A 98 -0.40 -13.74 8.64
N ASN A 99 -1.03 -14.81 9.09
CA ASN A 99 -0.40 -15.78 9.99
C ASN A 99 0.80 -16.48 9.33
N LEU A 100 0.69 -16.81 8.04
CA LEU A 100 1.80 -17.37 7.27
C LEU A 100 2.99 -16.39 7.21
N ILE A 101 2.75 -15.11 6.94
CA ILE A 101 3.80 -14.08 6.92
C ILE A 101 4.48 -13.97 8.28
N LEU A 102 3.69 -13.90 9.37
CA LEU A 102 4.22 -13.82 10.73
C LEU A 102 5.11 -15.02 11.06
N GLU A 103 4.70 -16.22 10.65
CA GLU A 103 5.47 -17.46 10.86
C GLU A 103 6.78 -17.42 10.07
N ILE A 104 6.75 -17.06 8.78
CA ILE A 104 7.96 -16.98 7.95
C ILE A 104 8.94 -15.94 8.51
N LEU A 105 8.46 -14.76 8.89
CA LEU A 105 9.31 -13.72 9.46
C LEU A 105 9.97 -14.17 10.76
N LYS A 106 9.25 -14.88 11.64
CA LYS A 106 9.84 -15.48 12.85
C LYS A 106 10.89 -16.54 12.52
N GLN A 107 10.65 -17.38 11.51
CA GLN A 107 11.62 -18.39 11.07
C GLN A 107 12.93 -17.79 10.56
N ILE A 108 12.88 -16.61 9.95
CA ILE A 108 14.09 -15.89 9.49
C ILE A 108 14.74 -15.02 10.58
N GLY A 109 14.19 -15.05 11.81
CA GLY A 109 14.77 -14.36 12.97
C GLY A 109 14.25 -12.93 13.18
N CYS A 110 13.20 -12.50 12.48
CA CYS A 110 12.55 -11.22 12.72
C CYS A 110 11.55 -11.28 13.87
N GLN A 111 11.22 -10.11 14.42
CA GLN A 111 10.13 -9.91 15.37
C GLN A 111 9.02 -9.10 14.70
N PRO A 112 8.09 -9.77 14.00
CA PRO A 112 7.03 -9.08 13.29
C PRO A 112 5.93 -8.61 14.24
N GLU A 113 5.40 -7.42 13.98
CA GLU A 113 4.28 -6.83 14.67
C GLU A 113 3.18 -6.44 13.68
N ILE A 114 1.93 -6.71 14.02
CA ILE A 114 0.79 -6.26 13.23
C ILE A 114 0.59 -4.77 13.53
N ASP A 115 0.42 -3.98 12.48
CA ASP A 115 0.11 -2.57 12.64
C ASP A 115 -1.27 -2.41 13.31
N LYS A 116 -1.31 -1.59 14.36
CA LYS A 116 -2.53 -1.38 15.15
C LYS A 116 -3.62 -0.61 14.40
N GLU A 117 -3.21 0.23 13.46
CA GLU A 117 -4.10 1.06 12.66
C GLU A 117 -4.56 0.35 11.38
N ASN A 118 -3.71 -0.54 10.87
CA ASN A 118 -4.00 -1.28 9.64
C ASN A 118 -3.57 -2.74 9.76
N GLU A 119 -4.51 -3.61 10.09
CA GLU A 119 -4.27 -5.05 10.23
C GLU A 119 -3.70 -5.72 8.95
N SER A 120 -3.71 -5.02 7.79
CA SER A 120 -3.10 -5.49 6.56
C SER A 120 -1.60 -5.27 6.50
N HIS A 121 -1.04 -4.55 7.45
CA HIS A 121 0.38 -4.27 7.51
C HIS A 121 1.05 -5.08 8.62
N VAL A 122 2.18 -5.66 8.29
CA VAL A 122 3.06 -6.38 9.21
C VAL A 122 4.40 -5.66 9.23
N ASN A 123 4.71 -4.98 10.32
CA ASN A 123 5.95 -4.24 10.53
C ASN A 123 7.02 -5.18 11.11
N PHE A 124 8.27 -5.02 10.73
CA PHE A 124 9.39 -5.80 11.27
C PHE A 124 10.74 -5.13 11.00
N LEU A 125 11.74 -5.53 11.80
CA LEU A 125 13.14 -5.16 11.62
C LEU A 125 13.89 -6.30 10.94
N TYR A 126 14.73 -5.98 9.95
CA TYR A 126 15.68 -6.92 9.36
C TYR A 126 17.02 -6.23 9.13
N GLN A 127 18.09 -6.78 9.72
CA GLN A 127 19.46 -6.23 9.68
C GLN A 127 19.56 -4.74 10.08
N GLY A 128 18.69 -4.29 10.98
CA GLY A 128 18.69 -2.92 11.50
C GLY A 128 17.81 -1.94 10.72
N GLU A 129 17.26 -2.33 9.58
CA GLU A 129 16.35 -1.51 8.77
C GLU A 129 14.88 -1.88 9.03
N ASN A 130 14.00 -0.87 8.90
CA ASN A 130 12.57 -1.02 9.08
C ASN A 130 11.89 -1.41 7.77
N PHE A 131 11.15 -2.51 7.83
CA PHE A 131 10.33 -2.99 6.72
C PHE A 131 8.89 -3.14 7.16
N PHE A 132 7.99 -3.07 6.19
CA PHE A 132 6.65 -3.60 6.38
C PHE A 132 6.18 -4.38 5.14
N ILE A 133 5.28 -5.33 5.39
CA ILE A 133 4.58 -6.07 4.35
C ILE A 133 3.13 -5.62 4.34
N SER A 134 2.64 -5.18 3.18
CA SER A 134 1.23 -4.95 2.92
C SER A 134 0.61 -6.18 2.27
N ILE A 135 -0.46 -6.68 2.84
CA ILE A 135 -1.26 -7.77 2.29
C ILE A 135 -2.35 -7.16 1.42
N GLU A 136 -2.20 -7.25 0.10
CA GLU A 136 -3.14 -6.63 -0.84
C GLU A 136 -4.37 -7.51 -1.08
N ASN A 137 -4.16 -8.82 -1.14
CA ASN A 137 -5.23 -9.81 -1.27
C ASN A 137 -4.78 -11.19 -0.79
N GLU A 138 -5.56 -12.24 -1.12
CA GLU A 138 -5.34 -13.63 -0.68
C GLU A 138 -3.99 -14.23 -1.07
N CYS A 139 -3.32 -13.68 -2.06
CA CYS A 139 -2.06 -14.22 -2.59
C CYS A 139 -1.06 -13.17 -3.03
N LEU A 140 -1.36 -11.88 -2.91
CA LEU A 140 -0.49 -10.80 -3.33
C LEU A 140 -0.06 -10.00 -2.11
N ILE A 141 1.25 -9.90 -1.92
CA ILE A 141 1.87 -9.12 -0.87
C ILE A 141 2.89 -8.16 -1.46
N THR A 142 3.09 -7.05 -0.78
CA THR A 142 4.12 -6.07 -1.17
C THR A 142 4.99 -5.77 0.04
N PHE A 143 6.29 -5.98 -0.13
CA PHE A 143 7.30 -5.53 0.82
C PHE A 143 7.60 -4.07 0.56
N TYR A 144 7.78 -3.32 1.63
CA TYR A 144 8.19 -1.93 1.59
C TYR A 144 9.34 -1.69 2.55
N GLU A 145 10.28 -0.88 2.10
CA GLU A 145 11.30 -0.24 2.91
C GLU A 145 11.15 1.26 2.71
N THR A 146 10.83 1.98 3.77
CA THR A 146 10.51 3.40 3.67
C THR A 146 11.61 4.27 4.27
N TRP A 147 11.87 5.42 3.60
CA TRP A 147 12.79 6.43 4.09
C TRP A 147 14.23 5.95 4.33
N TRP A 148 14.71 4.97 3.53
CA TRP A 148 16.10 4.51 3.64
C TRP A 148 17.12 5.54 3.12
N GLY A 149 16.67 6.63 2.54
CA GLY A 149 17.45 7.77 2.13
C GLY A 149 16.59 9.01 1.94
N SER A 150 17.21 10.18 2.00
CA SER A 150 16.55 11.44 1.70
C SER A 150 17.52 12.46 1.12
N LEU A 151 16.98 13.48 0.43
CA LEU A 151 17.73 14.61 -0.11
C LEU A 151 16.85 15.87 -0.01
N ASP A 152 17.45 17.01 0.32
CA ASP A 152 16.72 18.28 0.33
C ASP A 152 16.21 18.64 -1.07
N LEU A 153 14.99 19.15 -1.18
CA LEU A 153 14.39 19.53 -2.46
C LEU A 153 15.17 20.62 -3.20
N ASN A 154 15.87 21.48 -2.46
CA ASN A 154 16.71 22.54 -3.02
C ASN A 154 18.14 22.06 -3.37
N ASN A 155 18.44 20.78 -3.20
CA ASN A 155 19.76 20.25 -3.50
C ASN A 155 20.01 20.22 -5.02
N PRO A 156 21.10 20.83 -5.52
CA PRO A 156 21.41 20.90 -6.96
C PRO A 156 21.65 19.52 -7.61
N LYS A 157 21.74 18.45 -6.83
CA LYS A 157 21.95 17.08 -7.27
C LYS A 157 20.64 16.27 -7.35
N ILE A 158 19.49 16.89 -7.11
CA ILE A 158 18.21 16.16 -7.06
C ILE A 158 17.89 15.46 -8.37
N ASP A 159 18.21 16.08 -9.51
CA ASP A 159 18.00 15.49 -10.82
C ASP A 159 18.90 14.27 -11.07
N ASN A 160 20.16 14.34 -10.61
CA ASN A 160 21.06 13.19 -10.68
C ASN A 160 20.56 12.02 -9.83
N LEU A 161 19.94 12.31 -8.67
CA LEU A 161 19.33 11.28 -7.83
C LEU A 161 18.14 10.62 -8.53
N LYS A 162 17.23 11.41 -9.12
CA LYS A 162 16.08 10.90 -9.89
C LYS A 162 16.55 10.06 -11.08
N GLU A 163 17.58 10.49 -11.78
CA GLU A 163 18.18 9.75 -12.88
C GLU A 163 18.80 8.42 -12.41
N ALA A 164 19.55 8.44 -11.29
CA ALA A 164 20.12 7.24 -10.68
C ALA A 164 19.02 6.22 -10.33
N ILE A 165 17.90 6.66 -9.74
CA ILE A 165 16.74 5.84 -9.42
C ILE A 165 16.13 5.24 -10.70
N ASN A 166 15.92 6.05 -11.74
CA ASN A 166 15.37 5.57 -13.00
C ASN A 166 16.25 4.51 -13.65
N LEU A 167 17.56 4.76 -13.72
CA LEU A 167 18.52 3.81 -14.27
C LEU A 167 18.58 2.50 -13.46
N THR A 168 18.46 2.58 -12.15
CA THR A 168 18.43 1.40 -11.28
C THR A 168 17.16 0.58 -11.51
N ASN A 169 16.03 1.22 -11.72
CA ASN A 169 14.74 0.56 -11.93
C ASN A 169 14.63 -0.22 -13.25
N ILE A 170 15.51 0.04 -14.24
CA ILE A 170 15.43 -0.62 -15.56
C ILE A 170 15.71 -2.12 -15.45
N GLY A 171 16.68 -2.54 -14.63
CA GLY A 171 17.16 -3.93 -14.57
C GLY A 171 16.76 -4.69 -13.30
N ASN A 172 16.17 -4.05 -12.30
CA ASN A 172 15.91 -4.64 -10.99
C ASN A 172 14.43 -4.92 -10.73
N ILE A 173 14.15 -6.00 -9.99
CA ILE A 173 12.79 -6.37 -9.60
C ILE A 173 12.29 -5.52 -8.42
N PRO A 174 13.06 -5.29 -7.32
CA PRO A 174 12.66 -4.25 -6.38
C PRO A 174 12.62 -2.91 -7.11
N LYS A 175 11.57 -2.12 -6.88
CA LYS A 175 11.44 -0.78 -7.47
C LYS A 175 11.75 0.27 -6.42
N VAL A 176 12.55 1.24 -6.81
CA VAL A 176 12.84 2.41 -5.99
C VAL A 176 11.87 3.52 -6.36
N LEU A 177 11.23 4.06 -5.35
CA LEU A 177 10.28 5.15 -5.44
C LEU A 177 10.83 6.35 -4.68
N TYR A 178 10.34 7.53 -4.99
CA TYR A 178 10.58 8.70 -4.16
C TYR A 178 9.28 9.45 -3.91
N THR A 179 9.19 10.04 -2.72
CA THR A 179 8.09 10.90 -2.32
C THR A 179 8.63 12.28 -1.96
N THR A 180 7.82 13.29 -2.18
CA THR A 180 8.18 14.66 -1.82
C THR A 180 7.45 15.04 -0.54
N ASP A 181 8.22 15.33 0.50
CA ASP A 181 7.72 15.93 1.72
C ASP A 181 7.89 17.46 1.61
N THR A 182 6.76 18.14 1.44
CA THR A 182 6.74 19.60 1.30
C THR A 182 6.86 20.33 2.63
N GLU A 183 6.57 19.69 3.76
CA GLU A 183 6.69 20.26 5.10
C GLU A 183 8.17 20.25 5.53
N GLU A 184 8.85 19.13 5.37
CA GLU A 184 10.28 18.99 5.65
C GLU A 184 11.19 19.44 4.50
N GLN A 185 10.62 19.81 3.34
CA GLN A 185 11.38 20.17 2.13
C GLN A 185 12.37 19.07 1.71
N LYS A 186 11.97 17.82 1.82
CA LYS A 186 12.80 16.65 1.50
C LYS A 186 12.16 15.76 0.44
N LEU A 187 13.01 15.12 -0.32
CA LEU A 187 12.68 13.98 -1.18
C LEU A 187 13.08 12.71 -0.43
N GLY A 188 12.10 11.92 -0.01
CA GLY A 188 12.31 10.63 0.65
C GLY A 188 12.43 9.51 -0.37
N ILE A 189 13.31 8.55 -0.13
CA ILE A 189 13.55 7.41 -1.01
C ILE A 189 13.02 6.14 -0.33
N HIS A 190 12.29 5.34 -1.10
CA HIS A 190 11.62 4.12 -0.66
C HIS A 190 11.91 3.00 -1.65
N SER A 191 11.75 1.77 -1.21
CA SER A 191 11.79 0.62 -2.10
C SER A 191 10.58 -0.27 -1.90
N MET A 192 10.12 -0.92 -2.97
CA MET A 192 9.00 -1.86 -2.93
C MET A 192 9.28 -3.11 -3.76
N TYR A 193 8.76 -4.24 -3.29
CA TYR A 193 8.81 -5.52 -3.98
C TYR A 193 7.47 -6.22 -3.87
N ARG A 194 6.81 -6.44 -5.00
CA ARG A 194 5.51 -7.11 -5.05
C ARG A 194 5.68 -8.56 -5.47
N VAL A 195 5.08 -9.48 -4.74
CA VAL A 195 5.22 -10.91 -4.98
C VAL A 195 3.94 -11.68 -4.67
N PHE A 196 3.72 -12.75 -5.42
CA PHE A 196 2.69 -13.73 -5.10
C PHE A 196 3.18 -14.68 -4.01
N LEU A 197 2.37 -14.86 -2.97
CA LEU A 197 2.61 -15.77 -1.86
C LEU A 197 1.44 -16.73 -1.73
N LYS A 198 1.74 -18.03 -1.63
CA LYS A 198 0.72 -19.06 -1.42
C LYS A 198 1.24 -20.06 -0.38
N LYS A 199 0.36 -20.46 0.50
CA LYS A 199 0.64 -21.55 1.45
C LYS A 199 1.06 -22.82 0.72
N GLY A 200 2.12 -23.47 1.19
CA GLY A 200 2.67 -24.69 0.58
C GLY A 200 3.70 -24.45 -0.53
N MET A 201 4.04 -23.20 -0.83
CA MET A 201 5.21 -22.93 -1.68
C MET A 201 6.48 -23.40 -0.96
N PRO A 202 7.44 -24.04 -1.69
CA PRO A 202 8.68 -24.49 -1.09
C PRO A 202 9.60 -23.30 -0.73
N ALA A 203 10.44 -23.49 0.27
CA ALA A 203 11.52 -22.56 0.64
C ALA A 203 11.09 -21.09 0.87
N LEU A 204 9.90 -20.87 1.42
CA LEU A 204 9.38 -19.52 1.70
C LEU A 204 10.33 -18.67 2.56
N PRO A 205 10.96 -19.19 3.65
CA PRO A 205 11.92 -18.41 4.44
C PRO A 205 13.12 -17.94 3.61
N ASP A 206 13.63 -18.77 2.71
CA ASP A 206 14.77 -18.42 1.87
C ASP A 206 14.38 -17.40 0.80
N MET A 207 13.18 -17.52 0.24
CA MET A 207 12.61 -16.53 -0.67
C MET A 207 12.49 -15.16 0.02
N PHE A 208 11.97 -15.10 1.25
CA PHE A 208 11.88 -13.84 1.99
C PHE A 208 13.25 -13.23 2.26
N LYS A 209 14.25 -14.05 2.67
CA LYS A 209 15.64 -13.57 2.84
C LYS A 209 16.21 -13.03 1.54
N ALA A 210 15.98 -13.71 0.41
CA ALA A 210 16.44 -13.25 -0.89
C ALA A 210 15.84 -11.89 -1.25
N ILE A 211 14.51 -11.76 -1.11
CA ILE A 211 13.80 -10.49 -1.36
C ILE A 211 14.38 -9.37 -0.47
N LEU A 212 14.54 -9.61 0.83
CA LEU A 212 15.07 -8.61 1.77
C LEU A 212 16.52 -8.22 1.43
N ASN A 213 17.34 -9.18 1.00
CA ASN A 213 18.70 -8.89 0.54
C ASN A 213 18.72 -8.05 -0.75
N ASP A 214 17.76 -8.25 -1.66
CA ASP A 214 17.63 -7.47 -2.87
C ASP A 214 17.38 -5.97 -2.57
N PHE A 215 16.68 -5.65 -1.48
CA PHE A 215 16.53 -4.26 -1.03
C PHE A 215 17.86 -3.60 -0.69
N PHE A 216 18.75 -4.31 0.01
CA PHE A 216 20.09 -3.77 0.30
C PHE A 216 20.96 -3.63 -0.94
N GLN A 217 20.80 -4.53 -1.90
CA GLN A 217 21.54 -4.44 -3.17
C GLN A 217 21.08 -3.23 -3.99
N ILE A 218 19.76 -3.02 -4.10
CA ILE A 218 19.23 -1.89 -4.87
C ILE A 218 19.61 -0.55 -4.24
N GLN A 219 19.65 -0.44 -2.90
CA GLN A 219 20.16 0.75 -2.22
C GLN A 219 21.62 1.07 -2.59
N LYS A 220 22.48 0.04 -2.58
CA LYS A 220 23.89 0.19 -2.97
C LYS A 220 24.01 0.63 -4.42
N GLU A 221 23.19 0.08 -5.30
CA GLU A 221 23.19 0.42 -6.71
C GLU A 221 22.77 1.87 -6.95
N VAL A 222 21.67 2.34 -6.32
CA VAL A 222 21.26 3.76 -6.40
C VAL A 222 22.36 4.68 -5.91
N LYS A 223 22.96 4.38 -4.75
CA LYS A 223 24.05 5.19 -4.17
C LYS A 223 25.27 5.23 -5.12
N GLY A 224 25.62 4.09 -5.71
CA GLY A 224 26.74 4.00 -6.68
C GLY A 224 26.47 4.80 -7.95
N ARG A 225 25.30 4.64 -8.57
CA ARG A 225 24.89 5.41 -9.76
C ARG A 225 24.82 6.91 -9.49
N PHE A 226 24.26 7.29 -8.34
CA PHE A 226 24.19 8.69 -7.92
C PHE A 226 25.59 9.32 -7.75
N ALA A 227 26.54 8.60 -7.16
CA ALA A 227 27.92 9.04 -7.06
C ALA A 227 28.56 9.21 -8.44
N ALA A 228 28.44 8.24 -9.34
CA ALA A 228 28.97 8.28 -10.69
C ALA A 228 28.44 9.48 -11.49
N LEU A 229 27.13 9.71 -11.49
CA LEU A 229 26.52 10.85 -12.19
C LEU A 229 27.01 12.21 -11.66
N ASN A 230 27.25 12.31 -10.35
CA ASN A 230 27.81 13.52 -9.76
C ASN A 230 29.27 13.76 -10.17
N ASP A 231 30.07 12.72 -10.30
CA ASP A 231 31.48 12.82 -10.71
C ASP A 231 31.61 13.13 -12.21
N GLU A 232 30.79 12.53 -13.06
CA GLU A 232 30.72 12.86 -14.49
C GLU A 232 30.35 14.34 -14.72
N LYS A 233 29.38 14.86 -13.96
CA LYS A 233 28.97 16.27 -14.05
C LYS A 233 30.06 17.20 -13.60
N LYS A 234 30.80 16.86 -12.54
CA LYS A 234 31.97 17.65 -12.10
C LYS A 234 33.06 17.71 -13.17
N GLU A 235 33.37 16.56 -13.79
CA GLU A 235 34.38 16.46 -14.82
C GLU A 235 34.01 17.23 -16.11
N ARG A 236 32.71 17.17 -16.50
CA ARG A 236 32.16 17.96 -17.61
C ARG A 236 32.32 19.46 -17.37
N ASN A 237 31.88 19.92 -16.20
CA ASN A 237 32.01 21.32 -15.80
C ASN A 237 33.46 21.79 -15.73
N ARG A 238 34.40 20.91 -15.31
CA ARG A 238 35.84 21.19 -15.30
C ARG A 238 36.36 21.39 -16.72
N LYS A 239 36.02 20.50 -17.65
CA LYS A 239 36.43 20.59 -19.05
C LYS A 239 35.89 21.86 -19.73
N GLU A 240 34.64 22.25 -19.44
CA GLU A 240 34.06 23.48 -19.96
C GLU A 240 34.78 24.73 -19.43
N ARG A 241 35.08 24.77 -18.12
CA ARG A 241 35.83 25.90 -17.51
C ARG A 241 37.24 26.03 -18.11
N VAL A 242 37.90 24.92 -18.44
CA VAL A 242 39.23 24.93 -19.10
C VAL A 242 39.10 25.48 -20.50
N LYS A 243 38.06 25.08 -21.27
CA LYS A 243 37.83 25.61 -22.63
C LYS A 243 37.57 27.11 -22.61
N VAL A 244 36.75 27.62 -21.68
CA VAL A 244 36.45 29.05 -21.58
C VAL A 244 37.69 29.85 -21.22
N LYS A 245 38.53 29.36 -20.30
CA LYS A 245 39.79 30.04 -19.95
C LYS A 245 40.79 30.08 -21.11
N GLY A 246 40.82 29.04 -21.96
CA GLY A 246 41.65 29.02 -23.15
C GLY A 246 41.22 30.02 -24.25
N PHE A 247 39.99 30.49 -24.24
CA PHE A 247 39.50 31.51 -25.19
C PHE A 247 39.72 32.96 -24.72
N VAL A 248 40.07 33.18 -23.45
CA VAL A 248 40.30 34.53 -22.88
C VAL A 248 41.77 34.94 -22.98
N SER A 249 42.64 34.08 -23.45
CA SER A 249 44.10 34.30 -23.58
C SER A 249 44.57 34.49 -25.04
N LEU A 250 43.71 34.91 -25.94
CA LEU A 250 43.98 35.46 -27.27
C LEU A 250 43.54 36.91 -27.31
#